data_036cf96e17e414cc270338b5eb96b561
#
_entry.id   036cf96e17e414cc270338b5eb96b561
#
_cell.length_a   1.000
_cell.length_b   1.000
_cell.length_c   1.000
_cell.angle_alpha   90.00
_cell.angle_beta   90.00
_cell.angle_gamma   90.00
#
_symmetry.space_group_name_H-M   'P 1'
#
loop_
_entity.id
_entity.type
_entity.pdbx_description
1 polymer ?
#
loop_
_entity_poly.entity_id
_entity_poly.type
_entity_poly.pdbx_seq_one_letter_code
_entity_poly.pdbx_strand_id
1 'polypeptide(L)'
;MDGDSGITAKPALGTAENPISSGADYIESLRGRNLKVFLFGELVEEPVDHPMIRPSINAVARTYDLANENPELASARSSICGKTVNRFLHVTESVDDVVMQNRMQRKLGQLTGTCFQRCVGMDATNSLHSVTYEIDEKHGTPYHERFKAFIKEMQEGNLVIGGAMTDVKGDRSKGPAAQDDPDMFVHIVERRDDGVVIRGAKAHQTGCINSHWIVVMPTMRLTEADKDYAVVCAVPVTRSEEHTSELQSPC
;
A
#
# COMPACT_ATOMS: atom_id res chain seq x y z
N MET A 1 9.69 45.36 -20.71
CA MET A 1 9.71 44.01 -21.33
C MET A 1 10.11 43.04 -20.22
N ASP A 2 9.15 42.71 -19.41
CA ASP A 2 9.37 41.78 -18.26
C ASP A 2 9.12 40.35 -18.77
N GLY A 3 10.20 39.62 -18.87
CA GLY A 3 10.15 38.20 -19.24
C GLY A 3 9.58 37.41 -18.06
N ASP A 4 8.31 37.06 -18.16
CA ASP A 4 7.69 36.05 -17.32
C ASP A 4 8.35 34.68 -17.62
N SER A 5 9.35 34.33 -16.83
CA SER A 5 9.90 32.97 -16.81
C SER A 5 8.92 32.08 -16.08
N GLY A 6 7.91 31.59 -16.81
CA GLY A 6 7.01 30.57 -16.32
C GLY A 6 7.77 29.30 -15.95
N ILE A 7 8.24 29.22 -14.71
CA ILE A 7 8.73 27.97 -14.10
C ILE A 7 7.48 27.16 -13.83
N THR A 8 7.09 26.33 -14.80
CA THR A 8 6.09 25.27 -14.55
C THR A 8 6.69 24.33 -13.52
N ALA A 9 6.15 24.31 -12.31
CA ALA A 9 6.58 23.38 -11.27
C ALA A 9 6.52 21.96 -11.82
N LYS A 10 7.62 21.21 -11.70
CA LYS A 10 7.66 19.80 -12.10
C LYS A 10 6.57 19.04 -11.33
N PRO A 11 5.75 18.18 -11.99
CA PRO A 11 4.76 17.37 -11.29
C PRO A 11 5.41 16.57 -10.15
N ALA A 12 4.66 16.38 -9.06
CA ALA A 12 5.11 15.57 -7.94
C ALA A 12 5.48 14.16 -8.39
N LEU A 13 6.47 13.55 -7.77
CA LEU A 13 6.85 12.15 -8.02
C LEU A 13 5.69 11.21 -7.68
N GLY A 14 5.53 10.16 -8.50
CA GLY A 14 4.49 9.16 -8.31
C GLY A 14 3.14 9.53 -8.95
N THR A 15 3.12 10.46 -9.87
CA THR A 15 1.95 10.76 -10.71
C THR A 15 2.09 10.13 -12.10
N ALA A 16 1.01 10.13 -12.87
CA ALA A 16 1.00 9.63 -14.25
C ALA A 16 1.95 10.43 -15.17
N GLU A 17 2.16 11.71 -14.89
CA GLU A 17 3.07 12.61 -15.61
C GLU A 17 4.52 12.53 -15.11
N ASN A 18 4.73 12.04 -13.90
CA ASN A 18 6.06 11.91 -13.30
C ASN A 18 6.14 10.64 -12.44
N PRO A 19 6.06 9.44 -13.06
CA PRO A 19 6.11 8.17 -12.34
C PRO A 19 7.46 7.95 -11.66
N ILE A 20 7.45 7.17 -10.59
CA ILE A 20 8.67 6.71 -9.94
C ILE A 20 9.40 5.76 -10.89
N SER A 21 10.60 6.12 -11.32
CA SER A 21 11.34 5.39 -12.37
C SER A 21 12.55 4.63 -11.86
N SER A 22 13.05 4.97 -10.67
CA SER A 22 14.27 4.39 -10.08
C SER A 22 14.16 4.23 -8.57
N GLY A 23 15.08 3.46 -7.97
CA GLY A 23 15.20 3.38 -6.52
C GLY A 23 15.50 4.74 -5.87
N ALA A 24 16.23 5.60 -6.57
CA ALA A 24 16.52 6.96 -6.10
C ALA A 24 15.25 7.83 -6.09
N ASP A 25 14.45 7.79 -7.16
CA ASP A 25 13.15 8.49 -7.19
C ASP A 25 12.21 7.98 -6.11
N TYR A 26 12.19 6.65 -5.89
CA TYR A 26 11.39 6.07 -4.82
C TYR A 26 11.80 6.62 -3.45
N ILE A 27 13.09 6.64 -3.13
CA ILE A 27 13.58 7.19 -1.86
C ILE A 27 13.17 8.65 -1.71
N GLU A 28 13.31 9.45 -2.77
CA GLU A 28 12.94 10.86 -2.76
C GLU A 28 11.43 11.06 -2.61
N SER A 29 10.60 10.18 -3.18
CA SER A 29 9.14 10.22 -3.04
C SER A 29 8.64 9.99 -1.62
N LEU A 30 9.46 9.41 -0.76
CA LEU A 30 9.14 9.19 0.64
C LEU A 30 9.52 10.37 1.54
N ARG A 31 10.32 11.30 1.04
CA ARG A 31 10.89 12.40 1.83
C ARG A 31 9.85 13.50 2.08
N GLY A 32 9.94 14.15 3.25
CA GLY A 32 9.10 15.28 3.61
C GLY A 32 7.61 14.96 3.78
N ARG A 33 7.25 13.69 3.91
CA ARG A 33 5.86 13.28 4.19
C ARG A 33 5.51 13.61 5.64
N ASN A 34 4.32 14.16 5.85
CA ASN A 34 3.84 14.47 7.20
C ASN A 34 3.39 13.17 7.92
N LEU A 35 4.37 12.36 8.34
CA LEU A 35 4.15 11.13 9.09
C LEU A 35 4.65 11.31 10.52
N LYS A 36 3.86 10.81 11.48
CA LYS A 36 4.32 10.67 12.87
C LYS A 36 4.86 9.25 13.04
N VAL A 37 6.17 9.12 13.10
CA VAL A 37 6.87 7.85 13.29
C VAL A 37 7.58 7.88 14.63
N PHE A 38 7.24 6.94 15.51
CA PHE A 38 7.92 6.79 16.80
C PHE A 38 8.78 5.53 16.78
N LEU A 39 10.01 5.65 17.24
CA LEU A 39 10.95 4.55 17.39
C LEU A 39 11.53 4.57 18.81
N PHE A 40 11.28 3.52 19.59
CA PHE A 40 11.67 3.44 21.01
C PHE A 40 11.13 4.61 21.87
N GLY A 41 9.97 5.15 21.52
CA GLY A 41 9.36 6.27 22.24
C GLY A 41 9.78 7.66 21.75
N GLU A 42 10.72 7.74 20.81
CA GLU A 42 11.22 9.01 20.25
C GLU A 42 10.57 9.28 18.88
N LEU A 43 10.19 10.53 18.63
CA LEU A 43 9.67 10.96 17.33
C LEU A 43 10.82 11.01 16.32
N VAL A 44 10.65 10.34 15.19
CA VAL A 44 11.56 10.38 14.04
C VAL A 44 11.06 11.43 13.06
N GLU A 45 11.79 12.54 12.92
CA GLU A 45 11.38 13.67 12.05
C GLU A 45 11.48 13.31 10.56
N GLU A 46 12.56 12.66 10.13
CA GLU A 46 12.75 12.23 8.73
C GLU A 46 13.12 10.73 8.68
N PRO A 47 12.11 9.86 8.51
CA PRO A 47 12.33 8.40 8.49
C PRO A 47 13.29 7.94 7.39
N VAL A 48 13.35 8.66 6.26
CA VAL A 48 14.17 8.29 5.11
C VAL A 48 15.66 8.25 5.45
N ASP A 49 16.12 9.14 6.33
CA ASP A 49 17.53 9.24 6.71
C ASP A 49 17.87 8.55 8.03
N HIS A 50 16.86 8.00 8.70
CA HIS A 50 17.08 7.31 9.97
C HIS A 50 17.84 5.99 9.77
N PRO A 51 18.97 5.74 10.49
CA PRO A 51 19.86 4.62 10.20
C PRO A 51 19.24 3.24 10.37
N MET A 52 18.25 3.10 11.25
CA MET A 52 17.54 1.83 11.45
C MET A 52 16.41 1.61 10.43
N ILE A 53 15.87 2.68 9.83
CA ILE A 53 14.77 2.61 8.86
C ILE A 53 15.32 2.50 7.44
N ARG A 54 16.37 3.25 7.12
CA ARG A 54 16.96 3.34 5.79
C ARG A 54 17.27 1.99 5.12
N PRO A 55 17.78 0.96 5.81
CA PRO A 55 18.03 -0.34 5.18
C PRO A 55 16.76 -0.98 4.58
N SER A 56 15.61 -0.83 5.25
CA SER A 56 14.33 -1.35 4.74
C SER A 56 13.86 -0.57 3.50
N ILE A 57 14.05 0.74 3.48
CA ILE A 57 13.76 1.59 2.31
C ILE A 57 14.65 1.19 1.13
N ASN A 58 15.93 0.94 1.35
CA ASN A 58 16.87 0.50 0.32
C ASN A 58 16.45 -0.85 -0.30
N ALA A 59 15.88 -1.77 0.49
CA ALA A 59 15.38 -3.04 -0.01
C ALA A 59 14.19 -2.84 -0.95
N VAL A 60 13.28 -1.90 -0.66
CA VAL A 60 12.19 -1.53 -1.57
C VAL A 60 12.72 -0.82 -2.82
N ALA A 61 13.69 0.07 -2.68
CA ALA A 61 14.33 0.76 -3.81
C ALA A 61 14.89 -0.22 -4.83
N ARG A 62 15.49 -1.33 -4.39
CA ARG A 62 16.00 -2.41 -5.28
C ARG A 62 14.93 -3.02 -6.18
N THR A 63 13.65 -2.94 -5.81
CA THR A 63 12.56 -3.44 -6.66
C THR A 63 12.35 -2.58 -7.91
N TYR A 64 12.68 -1.31 -7.84
CA TYR A 64 12.67 -0.38 -8.97
C TYR A 64 13.91 -0.55 -9.86
N ASP A 65 15.07 -0.61 -9.22
CA ASP A 65 16.33 -0.79 -9.96
C ASP A 65 16.35 -2.12 -10.72
N LEU A 66 15.84 -3.21 -10.12
CA LEU A 66 15.73 -4.49 -10.81
C LEU A 66 14.82 -4.41 -12.04
N ALA A 67 13.75 -3.60 -12.01
CA ALA A 67 12.89 -3.41 -13.17
C ALA A 67 13.60 -2.70 -14.34
N ASN A 68 14.56 -1.83 -14.04
CA ASN A 68 15.42 -1.19 -15.03
C ASN A 68 16.54 -2.11 -15.54
N GLU A 69 17.15 -2.88 -14.63
CA GLU A 69 18.26 -3.79 -14.94
C GLU A 69 17.80 -5.05 -15.70
N ASN A 70 16.63 -5.55 -15.35
CA ASN A 70 16.05 -6.76 -15.93
C ASN A 70 14.52 -6.61 -16.09
N PRO A 71 14.07 -5.83 -17.09
CA PRO A 71 12.64 -5.59 -17.31
C PRO A 71 11.86 -6.85 -17.68
N GLU A 72 12.48 -7.83 -18.31
CA GLU A 72 11.84 -9.12 -18.61
C GLU A 72 11.37 -9.83 -17.33
N LEU A 73 12.22 -9.80 -16.30
CA LEU A 73 11.94 -10.42 -14.99
C LEU A 73 10.99 -9.57 -14.14
N ALA A 74 11.22 -8.26 -14.06
CA ALA A 74 10.62 -7.40 -13.04
C ALA A 74 9.55 -6.43 -13.57
N SER A 75 9.19 -6.54 -14.85
CA SER A 75 8.09 -5.78 -15.46
C SER A 75 7.11 -6.70 -16.18
N ALA A 76 5.90 -6.22 -16.43
CA ALA A 76 4.87 -6.91 -17.18
C ALA A 76 3.95 -5.93 -17.91
N ARG A 77 3.28 -6.36 -18.98
CA ARG A 77 2.26 -5.58 -19.66
C ARG A 77 0.96 -5.64 -18.87
N SER A 78 0.43 -4.50 -18.45
CA SER A 78 -0.85 -4.44 -17.75
C SER A 78 -2.03 -4.34 -18.72
N SER A 79 -3.06 -5.16 -18.52
CA SER A 79 -4.35 -5.04 -19.21
C SER A 79 -5.16 -3.85 -18.70
N ILE A 80 -4.94 -3.41 -17.45
CA ILE A 80 -5.70 -2.33 -16.80
C ILE A 80 -5.31 -0.96 -17.36
N CYS A 81 -4.02 -0.60 -17.33
CA CYS A 81 -3.56 0.70 -17.84
C CYS A 81 -2.98 0.65 -19.26
N GLY A 82 -2.81 -0.53 -19.84
CA GLY A 82 -2.26 -0.71 -21.18
C GLY A 82 -0.76 -0.35 -21.31
N LYS A 83 -0.05 -0.18 -20.20
CA LYS A 83 1.38 0.17 -20.16
C LYS A 83 2.21 -0.99 -19.58
N THR A 84 3.54 -0.94 -19.78
CA THR A 84 4.46 -1.79 -19.02
C THR A 84 4.59 -1.22 -17.61
N VAL A 85 4.40 -2.08 -16.61
CA VAL A 85 4.39 -1.71 -15.18
C VAL A 85 5.38 -2.57 -14.41
N ASN A 86 5.79 -2.11 -13.24
CA ASN A 86 6.54 -2.94 -12.30
C ASN A 86 5.69 -4.18 -11.94
N ARG A 87 6.31 -5.37 -11.97
CA ARG A 87 5.59 -6.63 -11.76
C ARG A 87 4.90 -6.73 -10.40
N PHE A 88 5.31 -5.98 -9.39
CA PHE A 88 4.58 -5.87 -8.12
C PHE A 88 3.20 -5.22 -8.23
N LEU A 89 2.93 -4.50 -9.31
CA LEU A 89 1.65 -3.83 -9.58
C LEU A 89 0.86 -4.52 -10.70
N HIS A 90 1.41 -5.59 -11.28
CA HIS A 90 0.75 -6.36 -12.31
C HIS A 90 -0.30 -7.29 -11.70
N VAL A 91 -1.52 -7.26 -12.24
CA VAL A 91 -2.53 -8.27 -11.94
C VAL A 91 -2.22 -9.52 -12.73
N THR A 92 -2.10 -10.64 -12.04
CA THR A 92 -1.75 -11.93 -12.64
C THR A 92 -2.88 -12.46 -13.51
N GLU A 93 -2.60 -12.74 -14.76
CA GLU A 93 -3.57 -13.22 -15.76
C GLU A 93 -3.22 -14.61 -16.31
N SER A 94 -2.03 -15.11 -15.98
CA SER A 94 -1.53 -16.38 -16.49
C SER A 94 -0.67 -17.13 -15.48
N VAL A 95 -0.46 -18.43 -15.71
CA VAL A 95 0.50 -19.24 -14.94
C VAL A 95 1.92 -18.68 -15.09
N ASP A 96 2.27 -18.19 -16.27
CA ASP A 96 3.59 -17.60 -16.52
C ASP A 96 3.83 -16.35 -15.68
N ASP A 97 2.80 -15.51 -15.44
CA ASP A 97 2.90 -14.37 -14.54
C ASP A 97 3.25 -14.81 -13.12
N VAL A 98 2.60 -15.86 -12.61
CA VAL A 98 2.90 -16.42 -11.27
C VAL A 98 4.34 -16.93 -11.21
N VAL A 99 4.79 -17.65 -12.24
CA VAL A 99 6.18 -18.15 -12.33
C VAL A 99 7.18 -16.98 -12.33
N MET A 100 6.91 -15.95 -13.12
CA MET A 100 7.79 -14.78 -13.20
C MET A 100 7.79 -13.96 -11.92
N GLN A 101 6.65 -13.81 -11.24
CA GLN A 101 6.59 -13.20 -9.91
C GLN A 101 7.49 -13.93 -8.91
N ASN A 102 7.41 -15.25 -8.85
CA ASN A 102 8.24 -16.07 -7.95
C ASN A 102 9.73 -15.95 -8.27
N ARG A 103 10.08 -15.97 -9.56
CA ARG A 103 11.49 -15.78 -10.00
C ARG A 103 12.01 -14.40 -9.61
N MET A 104 11.22 -13.36 -9.82
CA MET A 104 11.54 -11.97 -9.42
C MET A 104 11.76 -11.88 -7.91
N GLN A 105 10.82 -12.36 -7.10
CA GLN A 105 10.92 -12.32 -5.65
C GLN A 105 12.15 -13.09 -5.14
N ARG A 106 12.43 -14.27 -5.71
CA ARG A 106 13.64 -15.02 -5.39
C ARG A 106 14.91 -14.23 -5.73
N LYS A 107 14.95 -13.57 -6.89
CA LYS A 107 16.10 -12.75 -7.28
C LYS A 107 16.29 -11.57 -6.33
N LEU A 108 15.21 -10.90 -5.96
CA LEU A 108 15.25 -9.80 -4.99
C LEU A 108 15.75 -10.28 -3.62
N GLY A 109 15.24 -11.40 -3.11
CA GLY A 109 15.72 -11.97 -1.85
C GLY A 109 17.22 -12.28 -1.87
N GLN A 110 17.75 -12.77 -3.00
CA GLN A 110 19.19 -13.00 -3.18
C GLN A 110 20.01 -11.70 -3.22
N LEU A 111 19.43 -10.61 -3.76
CA LEU A 111 20.09 -9.31 -3.88
C LEU A 111 20.07 -8.52 -2.57
N THR A 112 18.99 -8.59 -1.83
CA THR A 112 18.78 -7.75 -0.64
C THR A 112 19.12 -8.46 0.66
N GLY A 113 19.06 -9.79 0.70
CA GLY A 113 19.21 -10.58 1.93
C GLY A 113 18.11 -10.32 2.97
N THR A 114 17.04 -9.60 2.60
CA THR A 114 15.97 -9.18 3.50
C THR A 114 14.63 -9.08 2.75
N CYS A 115 13.56 -8.76 3.49
CA CYS A 115 12.24 -8.50 2.92
C CYS A 115 12.23 -7.15 2.17
N PHE A 116 11.75 -7.17 0.92
CA PHE A 116 11.55 -5.98 0.09
C PHE A 116 10.13 -5.40 0.21
N GLN A 117 9.30 -5.92 1.10
CA GLN A 117 8.04 -5.36 1.65
C GLN A 117 6.92 -5.05 0.63
N ARG A 118 7.00 -5.53 -0.60
CA ARG A 118 5.97 -5.30 -1.64
C ARG A 118 5.06 -6.50 -1.89
N CYS A 119 5.39 -7.67 -1.31
CA CYS A 119 4.64 -8.90 -1.54
C CYS A 119 3.20 -8.81 -1.04
N VAL A 120 2.96 -8.23 0.14
CA VAL A 120 1.61 -8.12 0.71
C VAL A 120 0.70 -7.26 -0.18
N GLY A 121 1.20 -6.12 -0.69
CA GLY A 121 0.45 -5.27 -1.62
C GLY A 121 0.13 -5.98 -2.93
N MET A 122 1.09 -6.75 -3.47
CA MET A 122 0.90 -7.55 -4.68
C MET A 122 -0.16 -8.64 -4.47
N ASP A 123 -0.11 -9.36 -3.35
CA ASP A 123 -1.07 -10.41 -3.03
C ASP A 123 -2.47 -9.83 -2.80
N ALA A 124 -2.56 -8.70 -2.07
CA ALA A 124 -3.81 -7.98 -1.87
C ALA A 124 -4.42 -7.51 -3.19
N THR A 125 -3.60 -6.98 -4.10
CA THR A 125 -4.03 -6.54 -5.43
C THR A 125 -4.63 -7.69 -6.23
N ASN A 126 -3.96 -8.85 -6.28
CA ASN A 126 -4.44 -10.02 -7.01
C ASN A 126 -5.72 -10.61 -6.40
N SER A 127 -5.78 -10.69 -5.06
CA SER A 127 -6.96 -11.18 -4.35
C SER A 127 -8.17 -10.27 -4.55
N LEU A 128 -7.98 -8.95 -4.43
CA LEU A 128 -9.06 -7.98 -4.59
C LEU A 128 -9.57 -7.91 -6.02
N HIS A 129 -8.73 -8.12 -7.03
CA HIS A 129 -9.17 -8.18 -8.41
C HIS A 129 -10.22 -9.27 -8.62
N SER A 130 -9.97 -10.47 -8.11
CA SER A 130 -10.92 -11.58 -8.23
C SER A 130 -12.16 -11.40 -7.35
N VAL A 131 -11.95 -11.06 -6.07
CA VAL A 131 -13.05 -10.98 -5.08
C VAL A 131 -14.02 -9.83 -5.41
N THR A 132 -13.52 -8.68 -5.85
CA THR A 132 -14.41 -7.56 -6.21
C THR A 132 -15.26 -7.88 -7.43
N TYR A 133 -14.71 -8.59 -8.42
CA TYR A 133 -15.46 -9.07 -9.57
C TYR A 133 -16.58 -10.03 -9.16
N GLU A 134 -16.28 -11.04 -8.34
CA GLU A 134 -17.26 -12.02 -7.86
C GLU A 134 -18.36 -11.36 -7.02
N ILE A 135 -18.01 -10.35 -6.20
CA ILE A 135 -18.99 -9.60 -5.39
C ILE A 135 -19.91 -8.79 -6.29
N ASP A 136 -19.40 -8.10 -7.30
CA ASP A 136 -20.20 -7.29 -8.21
C ASP A 136 -21.17 -8.16 -9.02
N GLU A 137 -20.71 -9.30 -9.53
CA GLU A 137 -21.57 -10.28 -10.21
C GLU A 137 -22.71 -10.79 -9.32
N LYS A 138 -22.46 -10.98 -8.03
CA LYS A 138 -23.42 -11.53 -7.09
C LYS A 138 -24.39 -10.48 -6.52
N HIS A 139 -23.89 -9.27 -6.29
CA HIS A 139 -24.62 -8.25 -5.53
C HIS A 139 -24.90 -6.96 -6.30
N GLY A 140 -24.42 -6.83 -7.55
CA GLY A 140 -24.61 -5.64 -8.39
C GLY A 140 -23.93 -4.39 -7.84
N THR A 141 -22.81 -4.56 -7.16
CA THR A 141 -22.03 -3.45 -6.60
C THR A 141 -21.00 -2.93 -7.61
N PRO A 142 -20.43 -1.72 -7.45
CA PRO A 142 -19.42 -1.16 -8.36
C PRO A 142 -17.98 -1.31 -7.80
N TYR A 143 -17.68 -2.32 -7.03
CA TYR A 143 -16.40 -2.44 -6.34
C TYR A 143 -15.25 -2.76 -7.29
N HIS A 144 -15.50 -3.58 -8.31
CA HIS A 144 -14.46 -3.96 -9.27
C HIS A 144 -13.99 -2.77 -10.12
N GLU A 145 -14.92 -1.92 -10.57
CA GLU A 145 -14.55 -0.71 -11.31
C GLU A 145 -13.77 0.28 -10.43
N ARG A 146 -14.17 0.45 -9.17
CA ARG A 146 -13.41 1.27 -8.20
C ARG A 146 -12.02 0.71 -7.96
N PHE A 147 -11.91 -0.60 -7.81
CA PHE A 147 -10.63 -1.28 -7.66
C PHE A 147 -9.73 -1.08 -8.90
N LYS A 148 -10.26 -1.26 -10.12
CA LYS A 148 -9.50 -1.05 -11.36
C LYS A 148 -9.02 0.40 -11.50
N ALA A 149 -9.85 1.38 -11.13
CA ALA A 149 -9.45 2.78 -11.12
C ALA A 149 -8.28 3.03 -10.16
N PHE A 150 -8.36 2.49 -8.94
CA PHE A 150 -7.28 2.56 -7.95
C PHE A 150 -5.98 1.92 -8.47
N ILE A 151 -6.04 0.69 -8.96
CA ILE A 151 -4.85 0.00 -9.47
C ILE A 151 -4.25 0.71 -10.69
N LYS A 152 -5.07 1.27 -11.56
CA LYS A 152 -4.58 2.08 -12.68
C LYS A 152 -3.73 3.26 -12.20
N GLU A 153 -4.20 4.00 -11.19
CA GLU A 153 -3.44 5.10 -10.59
C GLU A 153 -2.11 4.60 -10.00
N MET A 154 -2.14 3.51 -9.24
CA MET A 154 -0.93 2.91 -8.67
C MET A 154 0.08 2.48 -9.73
N GLN A 155 -0.40 1.91 -10.82
CA GLN A 155 0.42 1.48 -11.96
C GLN A 155 1.02 2.67 -12.70
N GLU A 156 0.24 3.71 -12.95
CA GLU A 156 0.69 4.89 -13.69
C GLU A 156 1.69 5.73 -12.90
N GLY A 157 1.52 5.84 -11.59
CA GLY A 157 2.49 6.49 -10.69
C GLY A 157 3.65 5.58 -10.28
N ASN A 158 3.57 4.28 -10.54
CA ASN A 158 4.51 3.24 -10.07
C ASN A 158 4.69 3.29 -8.55
N LEU A 159 3.56 3.33 -7.83
CA LEU A 159 3.52 3.53 -6.37
C LEU A 159 3.69 2.20 -5.61
N VAL A 160 4.11 2.28 -4.36
CA VAL A 160 4.17 1.12 -3.46
C VAL A 160 2.86 0.99 -2.71
N ILE A 161 2.25 -0.19 -2.81
CA ILE A 161 1.10 -0.61 -2.02
C ILE A 161 1.59 -1.50 -0.88
N GLY A 162 1.27 -1.14 0.35
CA GLY A 162 1.41 -1.97 1.52
C GLY A 162 0.09 -2.61 1.93
N GLY A 163 0.12 -3.47 2.94
CA GLY A 163 -1.09 -4.09 3.48
C GLY A 163 -1.17 -3.98 5.00
N ALA A 164 -2.33 -3.61 5.49
CA ALA A 164 -2.67 -3.55 6.91
C ALA A 164 -3.72 -4.61 7.24
N MET A 165 -3.24 -5.85 7.41
CA MET A 165 -4.10 -7.01 7.65
C MET A 165 -4.20 -7.34 9.14
N THR A 166 -3.06 -7.46 9.82
CA THR A 166 -3.02 -7.97 11.20
C THR A 166 -3.69 -7.02 12.17
N ASP A 167 -4.62 -7.55 12.93
CA ASP A 167 -5.31 -6.82 13.99
C ASP A 167 -4.54 -6.88 15.31
N VAL A 168 -4.79 -5.92 16.19
CA VAL A 168 -4.34 -5.97 17.59
C VAL A 168 -4.93 -7.19 18.30
N LYS A 169 -4.34 -7.61 19.41
CA LYS A 169 -4.72 -8.89 20.02
C LYS A 169 -6.06 -8.87 20.75
N GLY A 170 -6.36 -7.85 21.52
CA GLY A 170 -7.60 -7.75 22.27
C GLY A 170 -7.94 -8.99 23.13
N ASP A 171 -9.19 -9.09 23.53
CA ASP A 171 -9.76 -10.31 24.13
C ASP A 171 -10.16 -11.29 23.01
N ARG A 172 -9.41 -12.37 22.87
CA ARG A 172 -9.60 -13.36 21.80
C ARG A 172 -10.89 -14.19 21.91
N SER A 173 -11.58 -14.12 23.05
CA SER A 173 -12.88 -14.76 23.24
C SER A 173 -14.04 -13.94 22.68
N LYS A 174 -13.80 -12.66 22.33
CA LYS A 174 -14.78 -11.70 21.85
C LYS A 174 -14.57 -11.37 20.38
N GLY A 175 -15.65 -11.12 19.66
CA GLY A 175 -15.60 -10.49 18.33
C GLY A 175 -15.23 -9.01 18.42
N PRO A 176 -14.91 -8.36 17.28
CA PRO A 176 -14.52 -6.95 17.25
C PRO A 176 -15.52 -6.01 17.92
N ALA A 177 -16.82 -6.17 17.65
CA ALA A 177 -17.88 -5.34 18.22
C ALA A 177 -18.11 -5.55 19.72
N ALA A 178 -17.57 -6.61 20.30
CA ALA A 178 -17.72 -6.96 21.71
C ALA A 178 -16.49 -6.63 22.57
N GLN A 179 -15.46 -6.02 21.97
CA GLN A 179 -14.29 -5.57 22.73
C GLN A 179 -14.67 -4.43 23.68
N ASP A 180 -13.92 -4.29 24.78
CA ASP A 180 -14.15 -3.23 25.77
C ASP A 180 -13.84 -1.84 25.20
N ASP A 181 -12.87 -1.75 24.25
CA ASP A 181 -12.58 -0.57 23.48
C ASP A 181 -13.06 -0.78 22.02
N PRO A 182 -14.08 -0.05 21.56
CA PRO A 182 -14.60 -0.18 20.20
C PRO A 182 -13.58 0.25 19.13
N ASP A 183 -12.61 1.09 19.46
CA ASP A 183 -11.58 1.57 18.55
C ASP A 183 -10.36 0.62 18.47
N MET A 184 -10.39 -0.51 19.16
CA MET A 184 -9.31 -1.50 19.11
C MET A 184 -9.10 -2.07 17.72
N PHE A 185 -10.19 -2.33 16.96
CA PHE A 185 -10.15 -2.82 15.60
C PHE A 185 -10.64 -1.74 14.63
N VAL A 186 -10.09 -1.73 13.40
CA VAL A 186 -10.53 -0.77 12.39
C VAL A 186 -11.99 -1.02 12.03
N HIS A 187 -12.80 0.04 12.13
CA HIS A 187 -14.22 0.01 11.82
C HIS A 187 -14.70 1.35 11.23
N ILE A 188 -15.91 1.34 10.69
CA ILE A 188 -16.58 2.53 10.18
C ILE A 188 -17.24 3.25 11.35
N VAL A 189 -16.83 4.50 11.62
CA VAL A 189 -17.42 5.35 12.64
C VAL A 189 -18.46 6.32 12.07
N GLU A 190 -18.36 6.64 10.78
CA GLU A 190 -19.29 7.55 10.10
C GLU A 190 -19.42 7.15 8.63
N ARG A 191 -20.64 7.26 8.09
CA ARG A 191 -20.92 7.09 6.65
C ARG A 191 -21.34 8.44 6.09
N ARG A 192 -20.70 8.86 5.00
CA ARG A 192 -20.94 10.12 4.30
C ARG A 192 -21.35 9.84 2.85
N ASP A 193 -21.91 10.83 2.18
CA ASP A 193 -22.29 10.69 0.76
C ASP A 193 -21.08 10.46 -0.15
N ASP A 194 -19.90 10.98 0.25
CA ASP A 194 -18.63 10.89 -0.49
C ASP A 194 -17.69 9.79 0.00
N GLY A 195 -18.04 9.07 1.08
CA GLY A 195 -17.17 8.02 1.61
C GLY A 195 -17.50 7.56 3.02
N VAL A 196 -16.50 7.06 3.71
CA VAL A 196 -16.58 6.58 5.09
C VAL A 196 -15.44 7.12 5.93
N VAL A 197 -15.71 7.40 7.19
CA VAL A 197 -14.68 7.66 8.19
C VAL A 197 -14.40 6.34 8.92
N ILE A 198 -13.14 5.95 8.95
CA ILE A 198 -12.70 4.75 9.65
C ILE A 198 -11.83 5.14 10.86
N ARG A 199 -11.88 4.34 11.91
CA ARG A 199 -11.06 4.48 13.10
C ARG A 199 -10.66 3.10 13.60
N GLY A 200 -9.54 3.02 14.34
CA GLY A 200 -9.04 1.80 14.93
C GLY A 200 -7.57 1.59 14.65
N ALA A 201 -7.03 0.46 15.12
CA ALA A 201 -5.61 0.13 15.03
C ALA A 201 -5.36 -1.13 14.21
N LYS A 202 -4.19 -1.16 13.57
CA LYS A 202 -3.60 -2.36 12.95
C LYS A 202 -2.22 -2.59 13.55
N ALA A 203 -1.79 -3.84 13.64
CA ALA A 203 -0.50 -4.21 14.22
C ALA A 203 0.38 -4.95 13.21
N HIS A 204 1.71 -4.91 13.42
CA HIS A 204 2.68 -5.62 12.59
C HIS A 204 2.61 -5.30 11.09
N GLN A 205 2.44 -4.02 10.74
CA GLN A 205 2.34 -3.58 9.35
C GLN A 205 3.72 -3.32 8.76
N THR A 206 4.45 -4.39 8.45
CA THR A 206 5.80 -4.32 7.87
C THR A 206 5.81 -3.47 6.60
N GLY A 207 6.68 -2.46 6.57
CA GLY A 207 6.81 -1.57 5.41
C GLY A 207 5.74 -0.50 5.28
N CYS A 208 4.92 -0.28 6.29
CA CYS A 208 3.90 0.76 6.27
C CYS A 208 4.49 2.14 5.92
N ILE A 209 5.53 2.56 6.62
CA ILE A 209 6.23 3.83 6.36
C ILE A 209 6.93 3.89 4.99
N ASN A 210 7.18 2.74 4.37
CA ASN A 210 7.83 2.62 3.06
C ASN A 210 6.81 2.56 1.91
N SER A 211 5.52 2.56 2.21
CA SER A 211 4.43 2.49 1.25
C SER A 211 3.85 3.88 0.95
N HIS A 212 3.27 4.05 -0.23
CA HIS A 212 2.50 5.24 -0.59
C HIS A 212 1.04 5.07 -0.21
N TRP A 213 0.52 3.87 -0.41
CA TRP A 213 -0.83 3.47 -0.04
C TRP A 213 -0.82 2.18 0.76
N ILE A 214 -1.82 2.01 1.60
CA ILE A 214 -2.03 0.80 2.39
C ILE A 214 -3.43 0.29 2.14
N VAL A 215 -3.53 -1.00 1.83
CA VAL A 215 -4.81 -1.71 1.81
C VAL A 215 -5.11 -2.21 3.21
N VAL A 216 -6.14 -1.66 3.81
CA VAL A 216 -6.66 -2.07 5.12
C VAL A 216 -7.70 -3.16 4.90
N MET A 217 -7.61 -4.26 5.64
CA MET A 217 -8.56 -5.36 5.57
C MET A 217 -8.66 -6.10 6.91
N PRO A 218 -9.82 -6.67 7.26
CA PRO A 218 -9.97 -7.47 8.46
C PRO A 218 -9.32 -8.85 8.28
N THR A 219 -8.83 -9.45 9.36
CA THR A 219 -8.32 -10.84 9.37
C THR A 219 -9.18 -11.80 10.19
N MET A 220 -10.10 -11.27 10.97
CA MET A 220 -10.97 -12.07 11.81
C MET A 220 -12.24 -12.49 11.07
N ARG A 221 -12.80 -13.63 11.48
CA ARG A 221 -14.16 -14.00 11.08
C ARG A 221 -15.15 -13.02 11.72
N LEU A 222 -15.94 -12.36 10.89
CA LEU A 222 -16.93 -11.38 11.31
C LEU A 222 -18.33 -12.01 11.34
N THR A 223 -19.15 -11.50 12.25
CA THR A 223 -20.58 -11.83 12.38
C THR A 223 -21.42 -10.63 11.98
N GLU A 224 -22.75 -10.76 11.97
CA GLU A 224 -23.65 -9.62 11.69
C GLU A 224 -23.47 -8.47 12.70
N ALA A 225 -23.10 -8.77 13.95
CA ALA A 225 -22.80 -7.76 14.96
C ALA A 225 -21.54 -6.94 14.61
N ASP A 226 -20.64 -7.51 13.82
CA ASP A 226 -19.35 -6.91 13.43
C ASP A 226 -19.40 -6.21 12.06
N LYS A 227 -20.58 -5.91 11.51
CA LYS A 227 -20.73 -5.40 10.13
C LYS A 227 -19.94 -4.13 9.86
N ASP A 228 -19.80 -3.23 10.83
CA ASP A 228 -19.04 -1.99 10.67
C ASP A 228 -17.52 -2.21 10.72
N TYR A 229 -17.07 -3.40 11.14
CA TYR A 229 -15.68 -3.86 11.10
C TYR A 229 -15.33 -4.58 9.78
N ALA A 230 -16.32 -4.86 8.93
CA ALA A 230 -16.14 -5.48 7.62
C ALA A 230 -15.67 -4.44 6.58
N VAL A 231 -14.53 -3.82 6.84
CA VAL A 231 -13.98 -2.73 6.01
C VAL A 231 -12.78 -3.22 5.22
N VAL A 232 -12.84 -3.06 3.89
CA VAL A 232 -11.68 -3.20 3.00
C VAL A 232 -11.56 -1.92 2.19
N CYS A 233 -10.46 -1.22 2.36
CA CYS A 233 -10.22 0.04 1.65
C CYS A 233 -8.72 0.29 1.45
N ALA A 234 -8.38 1.14 0.49
CA ALA A 234 -7.03 1.67 0.33
C ALA A 234 -6.97 3.09 0.90
N VAL A 235 -5.95 3.37 1.69
CA VAL A 235 -5.71 4.70 2.28
C VAL A 235 -4.30 5.18 1.93
N PRO A 236 -4.12 6.46 1.54
CA PRO A 236 -2.79 7.03 1.40
C PRO A 236 -2.13 7.10 2.78
N VAL A 237 -0.86 6.70 2.87
CA VAL A 237 -0.12 6.73 4.14
C VAL A 237 -0.04 8.16 4.72
N THR A 238 -0.09 9.18 3.86
CA THR A 238 0.01 10.60 4.24
C THR A 238 -1.31 11.24 4.65
N ARG A 239 -2.44 10.59 4.41
CA ARG A 239 -3.75 11.06 4.90
C ARG A 239 -4.00 10.53 6.30
N SER A 240 -3.24 11.02 7.25
CA SER A 240 -3.72 11.09 8.61
C SER A 240 -4.44 12.44 8.78
N GLU A 241 -5.71 12.52 8.50
CA GLU A 241 -6.49 13.54 9.17
C GLU A 241 -6.38 13.27 10.66
N GLU A 242 -5.60 14.13 11.37
CA GLU A 242 -5.62 14.36 12.83
C GLU A 242 -5.55 13.11 13.73
N HIS A 243 -5.44 11.94 13.20
CA HIS A 243 -5.35 10.73 13.98
C HIS A 243 -4.02 10.11 13.68
N THR A 244 -3.16 10.41 14.56
CA THR A 244 -2.29 9.47 15.24
C THR A 244 -2.68 8.03 14.90
N SER A 245 -2.53 7.61 13.66
CA SER A 245 -2.07 6.28 13.49
C SER A 245 -0.68 6.29 14.13
N GLU A 246 -0.62 6.07 15.42
CA GLU A 246 0.57 5.57 16.06
C GLU A 246 0.86 4.26 15.35
N LEU A 247 1.51 4.36 14.21
CA LEU A 247 2.12 3.24 13.54
C LEU A 247 3.34 2.90 14.38
N GLN A 248 3.08 2.37 15.56
CA GLN A 248 4.05 1.60 16.29
C GLN A 248 4.33 0.40 15.41
N SER A 249 5.36 0.50 14.58
CA SER A 249 6.02 -0.66 14.03
C SER A 249 7.05 -1.09 15.06
N PRO A 250 6.78 -2.11 15.89
CA PRO A 250 7.87 -2.79 16.55
C PRO A 250 8.63 -3.54 15.45
N CYS A 251 9.88 -3.22 15.28
CA CYS A 251 10.82 -4.02 14.52
C CYS A 251 10.92 -5.43 15.10
#